data_0efe77875903a12da6815349084348a6
#
_entry.id   0efe77875903a12da6815349084348a6
#
_cell.length_a   1.000
_cell.length_b   1.000
_cell.length_c   1.000
_cell.angle_alpha   90.00
_cell.angle_beta   90.00
_cell.angle_gamma   90.00
#
_symmetry.space_group_name_H-M   'P 1'
#
loop_
_entity.id
_entity.type
_entity.pdbx_description
1 polymer ?
#
loop_
_entity_poly.entity_id
_entity_poly.type
_entity_poly.pdbx_seq_one_letter_code
_entity_poly.pdbx_strand_id
1 'polypeptide(L)'
;MIKTKKELDFYIKADYIMNRGYFKPNFLFRLRTLIFPDYIMDYLVNMRKADYYSHLGGVKGVLLGNFYRMKHRKLGIKLGFSIACDVCGYGLVIPHYGTIVVGGGNKIGNYAVLHTSTCITNGKKVIGDGLYVSTGAKLTTVNQLGNNVTIAANSVVTKSCHEDNVMLAGMPAQIKKKQDAWYFNNKKYSNHIKQIESLRSTLYV
;
A
#
# COMPACT_ATOMS: atom_id res chain seq x y z
N MET A 1 -4.92 4.25 9.47
CA MET A 1 -4.51 5.28 10.46
C MET A 1 -3.72 4.59 11.57
N ILE A 2 -2.45 4.93 11.72
CA ILE A 2 -1.51 4.35 12.67
C ILE A 2 -1.59 5.15 13.99
N LYS A 3 -1.92 4.50 15.10
CA LYS A 3 -2.18 5.17 16.39
C LYS A 3 -1.02 5.05 17.38
N THR A 4 -0.30 3.95 17.36
CA THR A 4 0.76 3.67 18.33
C THR A 4 2.11 3.51 17.66
N LYS A 5 3.20 3.65 18.45
CA LYS A 5 4.56 3.40 17.97
C LYS A 5 4.78 1.93 17.59
N LYS A 6 4.15 1.01 18.31
CA LYS A 6 4.19 -0.44 18.01
C LYS A 6 3.55 -0.71 16.64
N GLU A 7 2.39 -0.11 16.35
CA GLU A 7 1.74 -0.21 15.02
C GLU A 7 2.61 0.39 13.91
N LEU A 8 3.22 1.55 14.13
CA LEU A 8 4.13 2.15 13.14
C LEU A 8 5.27 1.19 12.79
N ASP A 9 5.91 0.61 13.79
CA ASP A 9 7.03 -0.31 13.59
C ASP A 9 6.55 -1.60 12.88
N PHE A 10 5.35 -2.07 13.19
CA PHE A 10 4.72 -3.20 12.50
C PHE A 10 4.42 -2.89 11.03
N TYR A 11 3.76 -1.76 10.72
CA TYR A 11 3.45 -1.38 9.34
C TYR A 11 4.71 -1.28 8.48
N ILE A 12 5.77 -0.66 9.02
CA ILE A 12 7.06 -0.56 8.32
C ILE A 12 7.65 -1.95 8.09
N LYS A 13 7.64 -2.85 9.10
CA LYS A 13 8.13 -4.23 8.95
C LYS A 13 7.33 -5.01 7.90
N ALA A 14 5.99 -4.90 7.93
CA ALA A 14 5.12 -5.57 6.96
C ALA A 14 5.40 -5.11 5.53
N ASP A 15 5.52 -3.80 5.30
CA ASP A 15 5.86 -3.26 3.98
C ASP A 15 7.24 -3.75 3.51
N TYR A 16 8.25 -3.81 4.40
CA TYR A 16 9.58 -4.36 4.07
C TYR A 16 9.52 -5.85 3.71
N ILE A 17 8.83 -6.67 4.51
CA ILE A 17 8.70 -8.11 4.25
C ILE A 17 8.04 -8.34 2.90
N MET A 18 6.95 -7.64 2.59
CA MET A 18 6.24 -7.79 1.32
C MET A 18 7.08 -7.37 0.12
N ASN A 19 7.80 -6.25 0.20
CA ASN A 19 8.55 -5.71 -0.93
C ASN A 19 9.95 -6.30 -1.08
N ARG A 20 10.61 -6.71 0.01
CA ARG A 20 12.03 -7.15 0.03
C ARG A 20 12.26 -8.55 0.59
N GLY A 21 11.23 -9.17 1.21
CA GLY A 21 11.30 -10.51 1.78
C GLY A 21 11.94 -10.58 3.17
N TYR A 22 12.41 -9.47 3.71
CA TYR A 22 13.06 -9.42 5.02
C TYR A 22 13.00 -8.04 5.65
N PHE A 23 13.11 -8.01 6.97
CA PHE A 23 13.37 -6.80 7.72
C PHE A 23 14.53 -7.06 8.69
N LYS A 24 15.74 -6.81 8.25
CA LYS A 24 16.94 -6.81 9.11
C LYS A 24 17.81 -5.62 8.71
N PRO A 25 17.68 -4.47 9.37
CA PRO A 25 18.59 -3.35 9.17
C PRO A 25 19.91 -3.65 9.89
N ASN A 26 20.77 -4.49 9.29
CA ASN A 26 22.14 -4.65 9.76
C ASN A 26 23.00 -3.46 9.26
N PHE A 27 24.19 -3.30 9.85
CA PHE A 27 25.11 -2.20 9.50
C PHE A 27 25.46 -2.21 8.01
N LEU A 28 25.72 -3.38 7.43
CA LEU A 28 26.04 -3.51 6.00
C LEU A 28 24.86 -3.09 5.10
N PHE A 29 23.63 -3.38 5.50
CA PHE A 29 22.45 -2.91 4.78
C PHE A 29 22.34 -1.39 4.80
N ARG A 30 22.59 -0.76 5.95
CA ARG A 30 22.60 0.71 6.07
C ARG A 30 23.69 1.34 5.20
N LEU A 31 24.90 0.77 5.16
CA LEU A 31 25.99 1.24 4.32
C LEU A 31 25.63 1.08 2.82
N ARG A 32 25.05 -0.06 2.44
CA ARG A 32 24.57 -0.29 1.07
C ARG A 32 23.50 0.72 0.65
N THR A 33 22.56 1.07 1.52
CA THR A 33 21.50 2.04 1.21
C THR A 33 21.99 3.46 1.06
N LEU A 34 23.18 3.80 1.57
CA LEU A 34 23.83 5.10 1.28
C LEU A 34 24.32 5.18 -0.16
N ILE A 35 24.83 4.07 -0.72
CA ILE A 35 25.34 4.00 -2.09
C ILE A 35 24.21 3.70 -3.09
N PHE A 36 23.32 2.79 -2.74
CA PHE A 36 22.18 2.35 -3.54
C PHE A 36 20.86 2.57 -2.77
N PRO A 37 20.31 3.78 -2.77
CA PRO A 37 19.12 4.09 -1.99
C PRO A 37 17.90 3.37 -2.54
N ASP A 38 17.13 2.75 -1.65
CA ASP A 38 15.83 2.14 -1.97
C ASP A 38 14.71 3.18 -1.85
N TYR A 39 14.57 4.00 -2.88
CA TYR A 39 13.62 5.12 -2.87
C TYR A 39 12.16 4.68 -2.66
N ILE A 40 11.76 3.48 -3.13
CA ILE A 40 10.40 2.97 -2.92
C ILE A 40 10.18 2.69 -1.43
N MET A 41 11.12 2.00 -0.78
CA MET A 41 11.01 1.75 0.66
C MET A 41 11.11 3.03 1.48
N ASP A 42 12.00 3.96 1.10
CA ASP A 42 12.08 5.27 1.75
C ASP A 42 10.76 6.04 1.65
N TYR A 43 10.10 5.97 0.49
CA TYR A 43 8.78 6.56 0.28
C TYR A 43 7.73 5.96 1.22
N LEU A 44 7.62 4.62 1.28
CA LEU A 44 6.70 3.91 2.16
C LEU A 44 6.97 4.21 3.64
N VAL A 45 8.23 4.16 4.08
CA VAL A 45 8.61 4.49 5.47
C VAL A 45 8.21 5.92 5.84
N ASN A 46 8.45 6.90 4.95
CA ASN A 46 8.06 8.29 5.22
C ASN A 46 6.54 8.47 5.19
N MET A 47 5.82 7.74 4.34
CA MET A 47 4.36 7.68 4.32
C MET A 47 3.79 7.21 5.69
N ARG A 48 4.30 6.07 6.21
CA ARG A 48 3.86 5.53 7.51
C ARG A 48 4.19 6.46 8.67
N LYS A 49 5.37 7.09 8.67
CA LYS A 49 5.75 8.08 9.68
C LYS A 49 4.89 9.35 9.58
N ALA A 50 4.60 9.82 8.38
CA ALA A 50 3.72 10.97 8.17
C ALA A 50 2.31 10.70 8.70
N ASP A 51 1.74 9.50 8.45
CA ASP A 51 0.45 9.09 9.02
C ASP A 51 0.50 9.13 10.57
N TYR A 52 1.44 8.39 11.16
CA TYR A 52 1.55 8.30 12.63
C TYR A 52 1.73 9.66 13.32
N TYR A 53 2.72 10.44 12.88
CA TYR A 53 3.01 11.72 13.54
C TYR A 53 1.91 12.77 13.32
N SER A 54 1.19 12.71 12.21
CA SER A 54 0.04 13.61 12.00
C SER A 54 -1.10 13.38 13.00
N HIS A 55 -1.15 12.20 13.64
CA HIS A 55 -2.17 11.85 14.63
C HIS A 55 -1.65 11.86 16.08
N LEU A 56 -0.35 12.09 16.27
CA LEU A 56 0.24 12.07 17.62
C LEU A 56 -0.21 13.25 18.51
N GLY A 57 -0.67 14.36 17.90
CA GLY A 57 -1.01 15.58 18.61
C GLY A 57 0.21 16.36 19.13
N GLY A 58 -0.07 17.56 19.67
CA GLY A 58 0.94 18.46 20.24
C GLY A 58 1.99 18.97 19.23
N VAL A 59 2.91 19.81 19.70
CA VAL A 59 3.95 20.45 18.88
C VAL A 59 4.83 19.41 18.18
N LYS A 60 5.22 18.34 18.89
CA LYS A 60 6.04 17.25 18.32
C LYS A 60 5.33 16.55 17.15
N GLY A 61 4.02 16.29 17.28
CA GLY A 61 3.22 15.69 16.20
C GLY A 61 3.18 16.59 14.96
N VAL A 62 2.93 17.88 15.15
CA VAL A 62 2.89 18.84 14.03
C VAL A 62 4.23 18.95 13.32
N LEU A 63 5.32 19.12 14.07
CA LEU A 63 6.67 19.27 13.48
C LEU A 63 7.11 18.01 12.73
N LEU A 64 7.04 16.84 13.38
CA LEU A 64 7.47 15.58 12.77
C LEU A 64 6.50 15.13 11.66
N GLY A 65 5.20 15.34 11.83
CA GLY A 65 4.21 15.06 10.79
C GLY A 65 4.48 15.84 9.51
N ASN A 66 4.71 17.15 9.62
CA ASN A 66 5.05 17.99 8.47
C ASN A 66 6.40 17.62 7.85
N PHE A 67 7.42 17.32 8.67
CA PHE A 67 8.72 16.90 8.20
C PHE A 67 8.65 15.61 7.36
N TYR A 68 7.97 14.57 7.87
CA TYR A 68 7.84 13.31 7.13
C TYR A 68 6.91 13.43 5.92
N ARG A 69 5.87 14.27 5.99
CA ARG A 69 5.00 14.58 4.85
C ARG A 69 5.78 15.27 3.73
N MET A 70 6.66 16.21 4.07
CA MET A 70 7.54 16.86 3.09
C MET A 70 8.51 15.87 2.45
N LYS A 71 9.14 14.97 3.23
CA LYS A 71 10.01 13.92 2.68
C LYS A 71 9.25 12.97 1.77
N HIS A 72 8.08 12.50 2.20
CA HIS A 72 7.19 11.66 1.40
C HIS A 72 6.84 12.34 0.08
N ARG A 73 6.42 13.61 0.10
CA ARG A 73 6.09 14.38 -1.10
C ARG A 73 7.29 14.52 -2.06
N LYS A 74 8.48 14.84 -1.55
CA LYS A 74 9.71 14.96 -2.38
C LYS A 74 10.05 13.63 -3.07
N LEU A 75 9.98 12.53 -2.34
CA LEU A 75 10.19 11.19 -2.91
C LEU A 75 9.08 10.83 -3.90
N GLY A 76 7.83 11.18 -3.62
CA GLY A 76 6.71 10.97 -4.53
C GLY A 76 6.93 11.65 -5.88
N ILE A 77 7.35 12.91 -5.89
CA ILE A 77 7.69 13.64 -7.14
C ILE A 77 8.81 12.90 -7.91
N LYS A 78 9.86 12.45 -7.20
CA LYS A 78 10.97 11.71 -7.81
C LYS A 78 10.55 10.36 -8.41
N LEU A 79 9.63 9.65 -7.79
CA LEU A 79 9.18 8.31 -8.18
C LEU A 79 7.98 8.33 -9.14
N GLY A 80 7.29 9.47 -9.26
CA GLY A 80 6.01 9.57 -9.95
C GLY A 80 4.81 9.13 -9.10
N PHE A 81 4.94 9.12 -7.76
CA PHE A 81 3.89 8.68 -6.84
C PHE A 81 3.14 9.85 -6.22
N SER A 82 1.82 9.72 -6.16
CA SER A 82 0.93 10.61 -5.40
C SER A 82 -0.06 9.76 -4.60
N ILE A 83 0.40 9.22 -3.47
CA ILE A 83 -0.40 8.37 -2.58
C ILE A 83 -0.61 9.12 -1.26
N ALA A 84 -1.85 9.30 -0.83
CA ALA A 84 -2.16 9.89 0.46
C ALA A 84 -1.67 8.97 1.61
N CYS A 85 -1.23 9.57 2.73
CA CYS A 85 -0.48 8.83 3.76
C CYS A 85 -1.32 7.81 4.54
N ASP A 86 -2.62 8.06 4.71
CA ASP A 86 -3.55 7.35 5.61
C ASP A 86 -4.53 6.42 4.89
N VAL A 87 -4.28 6.11 3.61
CA VAL A 87 -5.25 5.40 2.77
C VAL A 87 -5.03 3.89 2.66
N CYS A 88 -3.81 3.40 2.81
CA CYS A 88 -3.48 1.98 2.59
C CYS A 88 -3.16 1.26 3.89
N GLY A 89 -3.69 0.04 4.07
CA GLY A 89 -3.33 -0.90 5.11
C GLY A 89 -1.85 -1.32 5.05
N TYR A 90 -1.42 -2.20 5.95
CA TYR A 90 -0.04 -2.70 5.99
C TYR A 90 0.24 -3.70 4.85
N GLY A 91 1.51 -3.93 4.58
CA GLY A 91 1.94 -4.84 3.52
C GLY A 91 1.69 -4.31 2.12
N LEU A 92 1.66 -2.99 1.93
CA LEU A 92 1.53 -2.36 0.61
C LEU A 92 2.72 -2.71 -0.26
N VAL A 93 2.45 -3.23 -1.46
CA VAL A 93 3.46 -3.61 -2.47
C VAL A 93 3.45 -2.63 -3.62
N ILE A 94 4.61 -2.06 -3.90
CA ILE A 94 4.85 -1.23 -5.09
C ILE A 94 6.05 -1.82 -5.83
N PRO A 95 5.82 -2.60 -6.91
CA PRO A 95 6.90 -3.32 -7.60
C PRO A 95 7.86 -2.40 -8.36
N HIS A 96 7.36 -1.31 -8.93
CA HIS A 96 8.10 -0.44 -9.83
C HIS A 96 7.79 1.03 -9.57
N TYR A 97 8.72 1.92 -9.89
CA TYR A 97 8.47 3.37 -9.96
C TYR A 97 7.71 3.73 -11.26
N GLY A 98 7.08 4.89 -11.26
CA GLY A 98 6.23 5.39 -12.37
C GLY A 98 4.95 6.01 -11.82
N THR A 99 4.06 6.45 -12.66
CA THR A 99 2.85 7.14 -12.22
C THR A 99 1.93 6.23 -11.41
N ILE A 100 1.78 6.51 -10.11
CA ILE A 100 0.82 5.85 -9.23
C ILE A 100 0.08 6.95 -8.45
N VAL A 101 -1.24 7.02 -8.60
CA VAL A 101 -2.07 8.02 -7.93
C VAL A 101 -3.10 7.31 -7.06
N VAL A 102 -3.11 7.63 -5.75
CA VAL A 102 -4.14 7.19 -4.81
C VAL A 102 -4.60 8.40 -4.02
N GLY A 103 -5.80 8.84 -4.31
CA GLY A 103 -6.40 10.02 -3.71
C GLY A 103 -6.76 9.84 -2.23
N GLY A 104 -6.83 10.96 -1.51
CA GLY A 104 -7.19 11.00 -0.11
C GLY A 104 -8.65 10.59 0.15
N GLY A 105 -8.95 10.28 1.43
CA GLY A 105 -10.28 9.88 1.90
C GLY A 105 -10.67 8.44 1.59
N ASN A 106 -9.89 7.71 0.80
CA ASN A 106 -10.10 6.29 0.53
C ASN A 106 -9.61 5.43 1.72
N LYS A 107 -10.17 4.22 1.84
CA LYS A 107 -9.72 3.18 2.76
C LYS A 107 -9.44 1.92 1.93
N ILE A 108 -8.19 1.56 1.80
CA ILE A 108 -7.72 0.36 1.10
C ILE A 108 -7.17 -0.58 2.16
N GLY A 109 -7.61 -1.82 2.14
CA GLY A 109 -7.19 -2.86 3.09
C GLY A 109 -5.70 -3.22 3.00
N ASN A 110 -5.34 -4.31 3.65
CA ASN A 110 -3.97 -4.80 3.75
C ASN A 110 -3.56 -5.53 2.46
N TYR A 111 -2.24 -5.66 2.26
CA TYR A 111 -1.67 -6.45 1.14
C TYR A 111 -2.07 -5.96 -0.25
N ALA A 112 -2.36 -4.67 -0.41
CA ALA A 112 -2.63 -4.11 -1.72
C ALA A 112 -1.37 -4.10 -2.60
N VAL A 113 -1.54 -4.32 -3.91
CA VAL A 113 -0.49 -4.20 -4.92
C VAL A 113 -0.88 -3.09 -5.90
N LEU A 114 0.01 -2.14 -6.10
CA LEU A 114 -0.19 -1.04 -7.03
C LEU A 114 0.91 -1.07 -8.10
N HIS A 115 0.53 -1.40 -9.33
CA HIS A 115 1.43 -1.31 -10.48
C HIS A 115 1.46 0.10 -11.08
N THR A 116 2.38 0.32 -12.02
CA THR A 116 2.57 1.60 -12.70
C THR A 116 1.34 2.04 -13.51
N SER A 117 1.21 3.33 -13.72
CA SER A 117 0.12 3.97 -14.49
C SER A 117 -1.27 3.73 -13.88
N THR A 118 -1.34 3.45 -12.57
CA THR A 118 -2.61 3.23 -11.87
C THR A 118 -3.15 4.50 -11.25
N CYS A 119 -4.48 4.62 -11.19
CA CYS A 119 -5.14 5.76 -10.57
C CYS A 119 -6.37 5.30 -9.78
N ILE A 120 -6.37 5.60 -8.48
CA ILE A 120 -7.55 5.51 -7.61
C ILE A 120 -7.92 6.94 -7.26
N THR A 121 -9.02 7.45 -7.82
CA THR A 121 -9.43 8.85 -7.62
C THR A 121 -9.79 9.14 -6.17
N ASN A 122 -9.78 10.42 -5.79
CA ASN A 122 -10.25 10.87 -4.48
C ASN A 122 -11.67 10.37 -4.22
N GLY A 123 -12.02 10.16 -2.95
CA GLY A 123 -13.36 9.77 -2.55
C GLY A 123 -13.38 9.12 -1.18
N LYS A 124 -14.50 8.49 -0.88
CA LYS A 124 -14.69 7.69 0.35
C LYS A 124 -14.80 6.21 0.01
N LYS A 125 -13.94 5.72 -0.90
CA LYS A 125 -13.95 4.33 -1.32
C LYS A 125 -13.50 3.44 -0.17
N VAL A 126 -14.23 2.33 0.01
CA VAL A 126 -13.87 1.26 0.95
C VAL A 126 -13.52 0.03 0.14
N ILE A 127 -12.26 -0.35 0.19
CA ILE A 127 -11.71 -1.47 -0.60
C ILE A 127 -11.14 -2.49 0.37
N GLY A 128 -11.51 -3.76 0.20
CA GLY A 128 -11.09 -4.85 1.06
C GLY A 128 -9.58 -5.17 0.97
N ASP A 129 -9.17 -6.21 1.68
CA ASP A 129 -7.80 -6.71 1.71
C ASP A 129 -7.42 -7.37 0.37
N GLY A 130 -6.14 -7.43 0.06
CA GLY A 130 -5.63 -8.17 -1.10
C GLY A 130 -5.95 -7.56 -2.46
N LEU A 131 -6.25 -6.27 -2.53
CA LEU A 131 -6.45 -5.57 -3.80
C LEU A 131 -5.22 -5.69 -4.70
N TYR A 132 -5.41 -6.09 -5.96
CA TYR A 132 -4.34 -6.12 -6.97
C TYR A 132 -4.71 -5.22 -8.14
N VAL A 133 -4.01 -4.10 -8.32
CA VAL A 133 -4.24 -3.15 -9.40
C VAL A 133 -3.15 -3.29 -10.45
N SER A 134 -3.48 -3.92 -11.57
CA SER A 134 -2.53 -4.12 -12.67
C SER A 134 -2.23 -2.80 -13.40
N THR A 135 -1.15 -2.80 -14.18
CA THR A 135 -0.67 -1.63 -14.94
C THR A 135 -1.78 -0.96 -15.75
N GLY A 136 -1.86 0.36 -15.65
CA GLY A 136 -2.82 1.17 -16.40
C GLY A 136 -4.26 1.16 -15.88
N ALA A 137 -4.58 0.35 -14.87
CA ALA A 137 -5.94 0.26 -14.34
C ALA A 137 -6.34 1.51 -13.55
N LYS A 138 -7.63 1.86 -13.63
CA LYS A 138 -8.19 3.05 -12.98
C LYS A 138 -9.47 2.71 -12.22
N LEU A 139 -9.60 3.27 -11.01
CA LEU A 139 -10.80 3.21 -10.18
C LEU A 139 -11.34 4.63 -10.04
N THR A 140 -12.52 4.90 -10.59
CA THR A 140 -13.09 6.26 -10.66
C THR A 140 -14.26 6.43 -9.69
N THR A 141 -15.47 6.12 -10.10
CA THR A 141 -16.72 6.36 -9.35
C THR A 141 -17.12 5.21 -8.41
N VAL A 142 -16.25 4.25 -8.23
CA VAL A 142 -16.44 3.11 -7.33
C VAL A 142 -16.53 3.58 -5.87
N ASN A 143 -17.42 3.00 -5.09
CA ASN A 143 -17.54 3.27 -3.65
C ASN A 143 -17.03 2.11 -2.80
N GLN A 144 -17.21 0.88 -3.27
CA GLN A 144 -16.82 -0.32 -2.52
C GLN A 144 -16.30 -1.43 -3.44
N LEU A 145 -15.23 -2.09 -3.00
CA LEU A 145 -14.77 -3.36 -3.56
C LEU A 145 -14.57 -4.37 -2.42
N GLY A 146 -14.89 -5.64 -2.70
CA GLY A 146 -14.65 -6.76 -1.80
C GLY A 146 -13.18 -7.08 -1.57
N ASN A 147 -12.90 -8.19 -0.90
CA ASN A 147 -11.55 -8.68 -0.67
C ASN A 147 -10.99 -9.42 -1.89
N ASN A 148 -9.67 -9.40 -2.04
CA ASN A 148 -8.94 -10.15 -3.06
C ASN A 148 -9.43 -9.85 -4.49
N VAL A 149 -9.80 -8.59 -4.74
CA VAL A 149 -10.21 -8.15 -6.07
C VAL A 149 -8.97 -7.86 -6.90
N THR A 150 -8.86 -8.53 -8.04
CA THR A 150 -7.83 -8.26 -9.05
C THR A 150 -8.42 -7.40 -10.16
N ILE A 151 -7.78 -6.28 -10.48
CA ILE A 151 -8.16 -5.42 -11.60
C ILE A 151 -7.15 -5.62 -12.72
N ALA A 152 -7.63 -6.12 -13.85
CA ALA A 152 -6.80 -6.41 -15.01
C ALA A 152 -6.18 -5.13 -15.61
N ALA A 153 -5.08 -5.29 -16.35
CA ALA A 153 -4.40 -4.16 -16.98
C ALA A 153 -5.33 -3.33 -17.87
N ASN A 154 -5.13 -2.02 -17.85
CA ASN A 154 -5.90 -1.03 -18.63
C ASN A 154 -7.42 -1.06 -18.40
N SER A 155 -7.89 -1.62 -17.32
CA SER A 155 -9.31 -1.66 -16.98
C SER A 155 -9.76 -0.40 -16.24
N VAL A 156 -11.00 0.00 -16.43
CA VAL A 156 -11.61 1.16 -15.76
C VAL A 156 -12.80 0.72 -14.94
N VAL A 157 -12.64 0.71 -13.62
CA VAL A 157 -13.68 0.32 -12.67
C VAL A 157 -14.51 1.56 -12.31
N THR A 158 -15.78 1.52 -12.69
CA THR A 158 -16.74 2.63 -12.51
C THR A 158 -17.88 2.28 -11.55
N LYS A 159 -18.06 0.99 -11.23
CA LYS A 159 -19.13 0.50 -10.35
C LYS A 159 -18.55 -0.29 -9.19
N SER A 160 -19.25 -0.26 -8.05
CA SER A 160 -18.90 -1.09 -6.89
C SER A 160 -19.05 -2.58 -7.21
N CYS A 161 -18.20 -3.40 -6.58
CA CYS A 161 -18.25 -4.85 -6.64
C CYS A 161 -18.09 -5.39 -5.22
N HIS A 162 -19.14 -5.99 -4.68
CA HIS A 162 -19.16 -6.53 -3.31
C HIS A 162 -18.65 -7.98 -3.23
N GLU A 163 -18.40 -8.59 -4.38
CA GLU A 163 -17.91 -9.95 -4.43
C GLU A 163 -16.41 -10.01 -4.11
N ASP A 164 -16.06 -11.00 -3.28
CA ASP A 164 -14.68 -11.36 -2.98
C ASP A 164 -14.13 -12.32 -4.03
N ASN A 165 -12.80 -12.37 -4.14
CA ASN A 165 -12.09 -13.34 -4.97
C ASN A 165 -12.54 -13.30 -6.44
N VAL A 166 -12.51 -12.11 -7.03
CA VAL A 166 -12.91 -11.90 -8.44
C VAL A 166 -11.87 -11.10 -9.22
N MET A 167 -11.83 -11.34 -10.53
CA MET A 167 -11.13 -10.50 -11.48
C MET A 167 -12.11 -9.59 -12.21
N LEU A 168 -11.84 -8.28 -12.16
CA LEU A 168 -12.50 -7.24 -12.93
C LEU A 168 -11.67 -6.90 -14.17
N ALA A 169 -12.28 -6.85 -15.36
CA ALA A 169 -11.58 -6.47 -16.57
C ALA A 169 -12.49 -5.74 -17.55
N GLY A 170 -11.91 -4.84 -18.34
CA GLY A 170 -12.59 -4.07 -19.39
C GLY A 170 -12.82 -2.60 -19.05
N MET A 171 -13.50 -1.89 -19.96
CA MET A 171 -13.85 -0.47 -19.86
C MET A 171 -15.28 -0.27 -20.40
N PRO A 172 -16.31 -0.17 -19.52
CA PRO A 172 -16.26 -0.32 -18.06
C PRO A 172 -15.92 -1.75 -17.62
N ALA A 173 -15.23 -1.88 -16.50
CA ALA A 173 -14.81 -3.18 -15.97
C ALA A 173 -16.00 -3.99 -15.44
N GLN A 174 -15.98 -5.28 -15.72
CA GLN A 174 -16.97 -6.26 -15.28
C GLN A 174 -16.26 -7.49 -14.69
N ILE A 175 -16.96 -8.26 -13.86
CA ILE A 175 -16.46 -9.54 -13.37
C ILE A 175 -16.25 -10.50 -14.57
N LYS A 176 -15.02 -10.99 -14.72
CA LYS A 176 -14.68 -11.95 -15.79
C LYS A 176 -14.56 -13.37 -15.27
N LYS A 177 -14.10 -13.53 -14.04
CA LYS A 177 -13.95 -14.86 -13.42
C LYS A 177 -13.79 -14.76 -11.91
N LYS A 178 -14.00 -15.85 -11.21
CA LYS A 178 -13.51 -16.05 -9.85
C LYS A 178 -11.98 -16.20 -9.90
N GLN A 179 -11.31 -15.59 -8.93
CA GLN A 179 -9.87 -15.61 -8.85
C GLN A 179 -9.43 -15.48 -7.40
N ASP A 180 -8.63 -16.45 -6.95
CA ASP A 180 -8.03 -16.41 -5.62
C ASP A 180 -7.21 -15.13 -5.39
N ALA A 181 -6.94 -14.83 -4.12
CA ALA A 181 -6.04 -13.76 -3.74
C ALA A 181 -4.71 -13.85 -4.52
N TRP A 182 -4.21 -12.74 -5.00
CA TRP A 182 -3.01 -12.65 -5.85
C TRP A 182 -1.78 -13.35 -5.24
N TYR A 183 -1.72 -13.46 -3.93
CA TYR A 183 -0.63 -14.11 -3.19
C TYR A 183 -0.86 -15.60 -2.93
N PHE A 184 -2.08 -16.11 -3.13
CA PHE A 184 -2.44 -17.47 -2.72
C PHE A 184 -1.60 -18.54 -3.42
N ASN A 185 -1.50 -18.47 -4.73
CA ASN A 185 -0.71 -19.41 -5.55
C ASN A 185 0.78 -19.02 -5.67
N ASN A 186 1.24 -18.00 -4.94
CA ASN A 186 2.62 -17.57 -4.90
C ASN A 186 3.26 -17.92 -3.56
N LYS A 187 4.01 -19.03 -3.50
CA LYS A 187 4.64 -19.54 -2.28
C LYS A 187 5.47 -18.49 -1.53
N LYS A 188 6.17 -17.60 -2.26
CA LYS A 188 6.97 -16.53 -1.66
C LYS A 188 6.06 -15.57 -0.88
N TYR A 189 5.04 -15.01 -1.52
CA TYR A 189 4.15 -14.03 -0.88
C TYR A 189 3.25 -14.65 0.17
N SER A 190 2.78 -15.88 -0.02
CA SER A 190 2.05 -16.62 1.02
C SER A 190 2.87 -16.78 2.30
N ASN A 191 4.18 -17.09 2.19
CA ASN A 191 5.08 -17.17 3.34
C ASN A 191 5.31 -15.80 4.00
N HIS A 192 5.46 -14.73 3.21
CA HIS A 192 5.58 -13.37 3.73
C HIS A 192 4.35 -12.98 4.57
N ILE A 193 3.14 -13.28 4.07
CA ILE A 193 1.90 -12.99 4.78
C ILE A 193 1.81 -13.78 6.09
N LYS A 194 2.12 -15.08 6.07
CA LYS A 194 2.18 -15.89 7.31
C LYS A 194 3.12 -15.28 8.35
N GLN A 195 4.30 -14.83 7.93
CA GLN A 195 5.26 -14.16 8.81
C GLN A 195 4.69 -12.85 9.36
N ILE A 196 4.04 -12.03 8.54
CA ILE A 196 3.46 -10.76 8.96
C ILE A 196 2.30 -10.99 9.95
N GLU A 197 1.41 -11.93 9.68
CA GLU A 197 0.30 -12.23 10.59
C GLU A 197 0.78 -12.81 11.93
N SER A 198 1.86 -13.61 11.94
CA SER A 198 2.52 -14.03 13.17
C SER A 198 3.09 -12.85 13.96
N LEU A 199 3.69 -11.85 13.30
CA LEU A 199 4.14 -10.63 13.97
C LEU A 199 2.97 -9.78 14.47
N ARG A 200 1.86 -9.76 13.75
CA ARG A 200 0.65 -9.02 14.14
C ARG A 200 0.04 -9.59 15.43
N SER A 201 -0.03 -10.90 15.55
CA SER A 201 -0.58 -11.55 16.76
C SER A 201 0.18 -11.17 18.03
N THR A 202 1.47 -10.82 17.93
CA THR A 202 2.29 -10.38 19.08
C THR A 202 2.15 -8.89 19.43
N LEU A 203 1.43 -8.10 18.63
CA LEU A 203 1.24 -6.66 18.90
C LEU A 203 0.29 -6.37 20.06
N TYR A 204 -0.65 -7.27 20.30
CA TYR A 204 -1.75 -7.10 21.24
C TYR A 204 -1.61 -8.00 22.48
N VAL A 205 -0.51 -8.68 22.60
CA VAL A 205 -0.04 -9.38 23.80
C VAL A 205 0.97 -8.51 24.55
#